data_0f9553f209e24192658f9b47b5575a84
#
_entry.id   0f9553f209e24192658f9b47b5575a84
#
_cell.length_a   1.000
_cell.length_b   1.000
_cell.length_c   1.000
_cell.angle_alpha   90.00
_cell.angle_beta   90.00
_cell.angle_gamma   90.00
#
_symmetry.space_group_name_H-M   'P 1'
#
loop_
_entity.id
_entity.type
_entity.pdbx_description
1 polymer ?
#
loop_
_entity_poly.entity_id
_entity_poly.type
_entity_poly.pdbx_seq_one_letter_code
_entity_poly.pdbx_strand_id
1 'polypeptide(L)'
;MTDQHRPLQSENRSEHIIDALQQARKTRSPVYINGGGSKQHLMGRNCDYTVLDVSEHRGIVDYQPQELVITARAGTPLVDIIAVLAAEGQSLSFEPPLFNGIATLGGTLACNLSGPARPWSGSIRDMVLGVQLINGKCERLNFGGKVIKNVAGYDVSRLQAGALGTLGVLCEVSLKVLPRAEKTLTLCYDMSAPEAVRHMNQRAGQPKPLSGAVWLNGQLHLRLSGAASAVDSTVVQWGGEILESGDILWEQLREMTLPFFNDAGALWRFSVQSSAEVRLDFGTT
;
A
#
# COMPACT_ATOMS: atom_id res chain seq x y z
N MET A 1 27.22 12.98 3.58
CA MET A 1 27.36 12.00 2.51
C MET A 1 26.30 12.36 1.46
N THR A 2 26.76 12.80 0.33
CA THR A 2 25.93 13.34 -0.76
C THR A 2 25.14 12.23 -1.41
N ASP A 3 23.83 12.25 -1.17
CA ASP A 3 22.87 11.38 -1.84
C ASP A 3 22.86 11.80 -3.33
N GLN A 4 23.48 10.99 -4.17
CA GLN A 4 23.49 11.20 -5.62
C GLN A 4 22.06 10.93 -6.10
N HIS A 5 21.35 11.96 -6.48
CA HIS A 5 20.10 11.87 -7.23
C HIS A 5 20.34 11.02 -8.48
N ARG A 6 20.08 9.72 -8.35
CA ARG A 6 20.04 8.83 -9.50
C ARG A 6 18.90 9.32 -10.39
N PRO A 7 19.15 9.71 -11.64
CA PRO A 7 18.07 10.18 -12.52
C PRO A 7 17.01 9.07 -12.59
N LEU A 8 15.74 9.46 -12.39
CA LEU A 8 14.61 8.53 -12.47
C LEU A 8 14.61 7.93 -13.89
N GLN A 9 15.02 6.67 -13.98
CA GLN A 9 15.03 5.95 -15.26
C GLN A 9 13.58 5.78 -15.71
N SER A 10 13.27 6.32 -16.88
CA SER A 10 11.96 6.16 -17.51
C SER A 10 12.11 5.27 -18.74
N GLU A 11 11.49 4.11 -18.72
CA GLU A 11 11.54 3.14 -19.82
C GLU A 11 10.15 2.58 -20.11
N ASN A 12 9.73 2.72 -21.39
CA ASN A 12 8.45 2.19 -21.86
C ASN A 12 8.67 0.85 -22.57
N ARG A 13 8.26 -0.24 -21.95
CA ARG A 13 8.36 -1.61 -22.49
C ARG A 13 7.01 -2.17 -22.93
N SER A 14 6.01 -1.33 -23.20
CA SER A 14 4.65 -1.80 -23.54
C SER A 14 4.63 -2.71 -24.75
N GLU A 15 5.41 -2.42 -25.79
CA GLU A 15 5.48 -3.27 -26.99
C GLU A 15 6.10 -4.63 -26.67
N HIS A 16 7.17 -4.67 -25.89
CA HIS A 16 7.78 -5.92 -25.47
C HIS A 16 6.79 -6.79 -24.66
N ILE A 17 5.98 -6.16 -23.79
CA ILE A 17 4.94 -6.87 -23.04
C ILE A 17 3.89 -7.45 -23.99
N ILE A 18 3.45 -6.70 -25.01
CA ILE A 18 2.50 -7.16 -26.02
C ILE A 18 3.08 -8.34 -26.79
N ASP A 19 4.32 -8.26 -27.26
CA ASP A 19 4.98 -9.32 -28.02
C ASP A 19 5.08 -10.62 -27.21
N ALA A 20 5.48 -10.53 -25.94
CA ALA A 20 5.57 -11.65 -25.03
C ALA A 20 4.19 -12.32 -24.82
N LEU A 21 3.13 -11.53 -24.62
CA LEU A 21 1.76 -12.03 -24.48
C LEU A 21 1.24 -12.65 -25.77
N GLN A 22 1.54 -12.08 -26.92
CA GLN A 22 1.18 -12.67 -28.23
C GLN A 22 1.85 -14.03 -28.43
N GLN A 23 3.13 -14.15 -28.05
CA GLN A 23 3.84 -15.42 -28.12
C GLN A 23 3.23 -16.46 -27.17
N ALA A 24 2.97 -16.09 -25.92
CA ALA A 24 2.32 -16.96 -24.94
C ALA A 24 0.94 -17.42 -25.40
N ARG A 25 0.17 -16.52 -26.03
CA ARG A 25 -1.15 -16.85 -26.59
C ARG A 25 -1.03 -17.83 -27.76
N LYS A 26 -0.06 -17.67 -28.67
CA LYS A 26 0.20 -18.57 -29.81
C LYS A 26 0.55 -19.99 -29.32
N THR A 27 1.38 -20.09 -28.28
CA THR A 27 1.82 -21.35 -27.70
C THR A 27 0.83 -21.92 -26.67
N ARG A 28 -0.22 -21.16 -26.33
CA ARG A 28 -1.16 -21.48 -25.22
C ARG A 28 -0.46 -21.72 -23.88
N SER A 29 0.63 -21.01 -23.65
CA SER A 29 1.42 -21.12 -22.43
C SER A 29 0.99 -20.07 -21.43
N PRO A 30 0.74 -20.44 -20.16
CA PRO A 30 0.46 -19.47 -19.12
C PRO A 30 1.72 -18.64 -18.82
N VAL A 31 1.53 -17.40 -18.36
CA VAL A 31 2.61 -16.50 -17.93
C VAL A 31 2.42 -16.11 -16.48
N TYR A 32 3.54 -15.95 -15.77
CA TYR A 32 3.58 -15.37 -14.43
C TYR A 32 4.10 -13.95 -14.52
N ILE A 33 3.25 -12.96 -14.16
CA ILE A 33 3.61 -11.56 -14.20
C ILE A 33 4.43 -11.21 -12.96
N ASN A 34 5.65 -10.74 -13.16
CA ASN A 34 6.58 -10.36 -12.10
C ASN A 34 6.97 -8.88 -12.23
N GLY A 35 6.81 -8.11 -11.16
CA GLY A 35 7.41 -6.78 -11.00
C GLY A 35 8.69 -6.90 -10.17
N GLY A 36 8.74 -6.29 -8.98
CA GLY A 36 9.88 -6.41 -8.06
C GLY A 36 9.96 -7.73 -7.28
N GLY A 37 9.02 -8.67 -7.46
CA GLY A 37 9.02 -9.98 -6.78
C GLY A 37 8.79 -9.95 -5.26
N SER A 38 8.61 -8.76 -4.68
CA SER A 38 8.58 -8.54 -3.22
C SER A 38 7.44 -9.26 -2.47
N LYS A 39 6.41 -9.73 -3.16
CA LYS A 39 5.19 -10.27 -2.54
C LYS A 39 4.91 -11.73 -2.89
N GLN A 40 5.84 -12.39 -3.57
CA GLN A 40 5.69 -13.80 -4.01
C GLN A 40 5.44 -14.76 -2.86
N HIS A 41 6.12 -14.54 -1.72
CA HIS A 41 6.00 -15.37 -0.52
C HIS A 41 4.73 -15.09 0.29
N LEU A 42 4.04 -13.97 0.04
CA LEU A 42 2.84 -13.57 0.76
C LEU A 42 1.55 -13.96 0.06
N MET A 43 1.60 -14.10 -1.26
CA MET A 43 0.39 -14.22 -2.08
C MET A 43 0.56 -15.20 -3.22
N GLY A 44 -0.49 -15.99 -3.43
CA GLY A 44 -0.57 -16.94 -4.53
C GLY A 44 0.15 -18.25 -4.28
N ARG A 45 0.29 -19.04 -5.34
CA ARG A 45 1.03 -20.30 -5.35
C ARG A 45 2.28 -20.13 -6.20
N ASN A 46 3.34 -20.79 -5.80
CA ASN A 46 4.49 -20.96 -6.68
C ASN A 46 4.06 -21.74 -7.92
N CYS A 47 4.46 -21.27 -9.09
CA CYS A 47 4.17 -21.92 -10.37
C CYS A 47 5.41 -21.85 -11.26
N ASP A 48 5.60 -22.90 -12.07
CA ASP A 48 6.70 -23.02 -13.03
C ASP A 48 6.32 -22.42 -14.39
N TYR A 49 5.59 -21.32 -14.39
CA TYR A 49 5.18 -20.64 -15.62
C TYR A 49 6.30 -19.72 -16.14
N THR A 50 6.26 -19.45 -17.44
CA THR A 50 7.16 -18.47 -18.04
C THR A 50 6.95 -17.11 -17.37
N VAL A 51 8.04 -16.54 -16.85
CA VAL A 51 8.00 -15.24 -16.19
C VAL A 51 7.93 -14.13 -17.23
N LEU A 52 6.92 -13.28 -17.10
CA LEU A 52 6.83 -11.99 -17.77
C LEU A 52 7.31 -10.91 -16.81
N ASP A 53 8.57 -10.52 -16.93
CA ASP A 53 9.13 -9.47 -16.10
C ASP A 53 8.72 -8.09 -16.64
N VAL A 54 8.06 -7.32 -15.79
CA VAL A 54 7.60 -5.94 -16.07
C VAL A 54 8.33 -4.90 -15.24
N SER A 55 9.37 -5.27 -14.51
CA SER A 55 10.13 -4.37 -13.63
C SER A 55 10.80 -3.22 -14.38
N GLU A 56 11.24 -3.46 -15.63
CA GLU A 56 11.84 -2.45 -16.49
C GLU A 56 10.82 -1.51 -17.17
N HIS A 57 9.51 -1.85 -17.09
CA HIS A 57 8.45 -0.94 -17.56
C HIS A 57 8.15 0.10 -16.48
N ARG A 58 9.02 1.11 -16.33
CA ARG A 58 9.07 2.03 -15.19
C ARG A 58 9.23 3.49 -15.56
N GLY A 59 8.99 4.36 -14.60
CA GLY A 59 9.14 5.81 -14.66
C GLY A 59 7.82 6.53 -14.41
N ILE A 60 7.92 7.79 -13.99
CA ILE A 60 6.79 8.70 -13.84
C ILE A 60 6.35 9.14 -15.25
N VAL A 61 5.06 8.99 -15.53
CA VAL A 61 4.45 9.38 -16.83
C VAL A 61 3.94 10.81 -16.75
N ASP A 62 3.30 11.16 -15.63
CA ASP A 62 2.74 12.48 -15.39
C ASP A 62 2.59 12.71 -13.88
N TYR A 63 2.86 13.93 -13.43
CA TYR A 63 2.65 14.33 -12.05
C TYR A 63 2.14 15.75 -11.98
N GLN A 64 1.00 15.94 -11.38
CA GLN A 64 0.33 17.22 -11.20
C GLN A 64 0.13 17.48 -9.70
N PRO A 65 1.11 18.10 -9.02
CA PRO A 65 1.06 18.30 -7.57
C PRO A 65 -0.16 19.09 -7.11
N GLN A 66 -0.59 20.10 -7.87
CA GLN A 66 -1.76 20.91 -7.52
C GLN A 66 -3.08 20.13 -7.59
N GLU A 67 -3.16 19.16 -8.50
CA GLU A 67 -4.33 18.28 -8.64
C GLU A 67 -4.25 17.04 -7.75
N LEU A 68 -3.14 16.86 -7.03
CA LEU A 68 -2.88 15.70 -6.19
C LEU A 68 -2.97 14.36 -6.95
N VAL A 69 -2.44 14.32 -8.16
CA VAL A 69 -2.50 13.14 -9.04
C VAL A 69 -1.11 12.83 -9.59
N ILE A 70 -0.70 11.58 -9.45
CA ILE A 70 0.50 11.03 -10.07
C ILE A 70 0.14 9.83 -10.96
N THR A 71 0.74 9.74 -12.14
CA THR A 71 0.66 8.59 -13.03
C THR A 71 2.05 8.03 -13.25
N ALA A 72 2.23 6.74 -12.98
CA ALA A 72 3.50 6.07 -13.19
C ALA A 72 3.30 4.70 -13.84
N ARG A 73 4.34 4.20 -14.50
CA ARG A 73 4.37 2.85 -15.05
C ARG A 73 4.40 1.81 -13.95
N ALA A 74 3.79 0.66 -14.21
CA ALA A 74 3.55 -0.38 -13.20
C ALA A 74 4.82 -0.96 -12.57
N GLY A 75 5.94 -1.02 -13.32
CA GLY A 75 7.24 -1.47 -12.82
C GLY A 75 8.00 -0.43 -11.99
N THR A 76 7.48 0.80 -11.84
CA THR A 76 8.15 1.85 -11.06
C THR A 76 8.26 1.45 -9.59
N PRO A 77 9.47 1.46 -9.00
CA PRO A 77 9.63 1.25 -7.56
C PRO A 77 8.87 2.30 -6.76
N LEU A 78 8.23 1.88 -5.67
CA LEU A 78 7.49 2.81 -4.80
C LEU A 78 8.41 3.85 -4.16
N VAL A 79 9.67 3.51 -3.90
CA VAL A 79 10.66 4.45 -3.35
C VAL A 79 10.89 5.65 -4.26
N ASP A 80 10.89 5.44 -5.58
CA ASP A 80 11.05 6.51 -6.56
C ASP A 80 9.81 7.43 -6.56
N ILE A 81 8.62 6.85 -6.49
CA ILE A 81 7.36 7.61 -6.40
C ILE A 81 7.33 8.43 -5.11
N ILE A 82 7.68 7.82 -3.98
CA ILE A 82 7.70 8.49 -2.66
C ILE A 82 8.70 9.64 -2.66
N ALA A 83 9.87 9.49 -3.28
CA ALA A 83 10.85 10.55 -3.39
C ALA A 83 10.31 11.76 -4.17
N VAL A 84 9.64 11.52 -5.30
CA VAL A 84 9.01 12.59 -6.10
C VAL A 84 7.91 13.29 -5.31
N LEU A 85 7.04 12.53 -4.64
CA LEU A 85 5.96 13.10 -3.82
C LEU A 85 6.49 13.91 -2.64
N ALA A 86 7.55 13.42 -2.00
CA ALA A 86 8.16 14.09 -0.85
C ALA A 86 8.73 15.47 -1.19
N ALA A 87 9.26 15.66 -2.41
CA ALA A 87 9.75 16.94 -2.90
C ALA A 87 8.64 18.02 -2.95
N GLU A 88 7.39 17.60 -3.15
CA GLU A 88 6.21 18.46 -3.19
C GLU A 88 5.39 18.42 -1.87
N GLY A 89 5.94 17.89 -0.77
CA GLY A 89 5.25 17.77 0.50
C GLY A 89 4.04 16.84 0.47
N GLN A 90 4.03 15.84 -0.42
CA GLN A 90 2.94 14.89 -0.60
C GLN A 90 3.36 13.46 -0.23
N SER A 91 2.38 12.56 -0.14
CA SER A 91 2.60 11.18 0.26
C SER A 91 1.55 10.21 -0.28
N LEU A 92 1.89 8.91 -0.27
CA LEU A 92 0.95 7.81 -0.47
C LEU A 92 0.25 7.51 0.86
N SER A 93 -0.98 7.98 1.01
CA SER A 93 -1.72 7.91 2.30
C SER A 93 -2.03 6.48 2.77
N PHE A 94 -2.03 5.51 1.87
CA PHE A 94 -2.29 4.10 2.19
C PHE A 94 -1.05 3.35 2.71
N GLU A 95 0.09 4.01 2.84
CA GLU A 95 1.33 3.50 3.45
C GLU A 95 1.73 2.10 2.96
N PRO A 96 2.00 1.90 1.67
CA PRO A 96 2.34 0.58 1.16
C PRO A 96 3.66 0.07 1.72
N PRO A 97 3.81 -1.23 2.01
CA PRO A 97 5.11 -1.81 2.34
C PRO A 97 6.05 -1.73 1.15
N LEU A 98 7.30 -1.40 1.41
CA LEU A 98 8.35 -1.19 0.41
C LEU A 98 9.21 -2.44 0.19
N PHE A 99 9.26 -3.35 1.17
CA PHE A 99 10.02 -4.60 1.12
C PHE A 99 11.46 -4.38 0.61
N ASN A 100 12.26 -3.65 1.40
CA ASN A 100 13.62 -3.26 1.04
C ASN A 100 13.73 -2.45 -0.27
N GLY A 101 12.67 -1.69 -0.60
CA GLY A 101 12.65 -0.80 -1.77
C GLY A 101 12.37 -1.48 -3.12
N ILE A 102 12.15 -2.79 -3.15
CA ILE A 102 11.89 -3.52 -4.40
C ILE A 102 10.40 -3.58 -4.80
N ALA A 103 9.49 -3.12 -3.93
CA ALA A 103 8.07 -3.09 -4.23
C ALA A 103 7.77 -2.11 -5.37
N THR A 104 7.01 -2.57 -6.37
CA THR A 104 6.58 -1.77 -7.52
C THR A 104 5.13 -1.33 -7.40
N LEU A 105 4.78 -0.25 -8.11
CA LEU A 105 3.42 0.30 -8.14
C LEU A 105 2.39 -0.74 -8.59
N GLY A 106 2.62 -1.40 -9.73
CA GLY A 106 1.72 -2.41 -10.28
C GLY A 106 1.57 -3.62 -9.36
N GLY A 107 2.69 -4.11 -8.78
CA GLY A 107 2.66 -5.19 -7.80
C GLY A 107 1.89 -4.83 -6.53
N THR A 108 1.95 -3.57 -6.09
CA THR A 108 1.20 -3.08 -4.93
C THR A 108 -0.30 -2.99 -5.22
N LEU A 109 -0.70 -2.48 -6.40
CA LEU A 109 -2.10 -2.46 -6.81
C LEU A 109 -2.63 -3.89 -6.98
N ALA A 110 -1.89 -4.75 -7.69
CA ALA A 110 -2.30 -6.14 -7.94
C ALA A 110 -2.52 -6.94 -6.64
N CYS A 111 -1.73 -6.67 -5.59
CA CYS A 111 -1.87 -7.34 -4.29
C CYS A 111 -2.80 -6.59 -3.31
N ASN A 112 -3.17 -5.35 -3.59
CA ASN A 112 -3.98 -4.48 -2.70
C ASN A 112 -3.40 -4.38 -1.27
N LEU A 113 -2.07 -4.31 -1.16
CA LEU A 113 -1.41 -4.16 0.13
C LEU A 113 -1.36 -2.69 0.55
N SER A 114 -1.72 -2.47 1.81
CA SER A 114 -1.71 -1.17 2.47
C SER A 114 -1.20 -1.32 3.89
N GLY A 115 -0.60 -0.28 4.43
CA GLY A 115 -0.03 -0.26 5.76
C GLY A 115 -1.01 0.10 6.88
N PRO A 116 -0.48 0.47 8.05
CA PRO A 116 -1.24 0.70 9.28
C PRO A 116 -2.30 1.80 9.19
N ALA A 117 -2.13 2.79 8.31
CA ALA A 117 -3.11 3.87 8.14
C ALA A 117 -4.41 3.45 7.44
N ARG A 118 -4.47 2.26 6.85
CA ARG A 118 -5.60 1.81 6.03
C ARG A 118 -6.99 2.07 6.61
N PRO A 119 -7.28 1.87 7.91
CA PRO A 119 -8.61 2.13 8.48
C PRO A 119 -9.06 3.59 8.41
N TRP A 120 -8.12 4.52 8.31
CA TRP A 120 -8.40 5.98 8.30
C TRP A 120 -8.15 6.61 6.94
N SER A 121 -7.14 6.14 6.22
CA SER A 121 -6.70 6.72 4.94
C SER A 121 -7.19 5.94 3.71
N GLY A 122 -7.87 4.81 3.91
CA GLY A 122 -8.23 3.90 2.82
C GLY A 122 -7.05 3.05 2.33
N SER A 123 -7.29 2.31 1.26
CA SER A 123 -6.34 1.41 0.60
C SER A 123 -5.89 1.99 -0.75
N ILE A 124 -4.94 1.34 -1.41
CA ILE A 124 -4.59 1.70 -2.80
C ILE A 124 -5.81 1.63 -3.73
N ARG A 125 -6.77 0.71 -3.47
CA ARG A 125 -8.03 0.63 -4.20
C ARG A 125 -8.84 1.93 -4.13
N ASP A 126 -8.78 2.63 -3.01
CA ASP A 126 -9.50 3.88 -2.81
C ASP A 126 -8.78 5.07 -3.46
N MET A 127 -7.48 4.92 -3.72
CA MET A 127 -6.62 5.95 -4.31
C MET A 127 -6.47 5.81 -5.82
N VAL A 128 -6.71 4.63 -6.41
CA VAL A 128 -6.59 4.45 -7.86
C VAL A 128 -7.70 5.19 -8.61
N LEU A 129 -7.28 6.03 -9.56
CA LEU A 129 -8.15 6.84 -10.42
C LEU A 129 -8.28 6.22 -11.82
N GLY A 130 -7.20 5.66 -12.33
CA GLY A 130 -7.16 5.07 -13.65
C GLY A 130 -6.06 4.04 -13.81
N VAL A 131 -6.22 3.17 -14.77
CA VAL A 131 -5.20 2.19 -15.17
C VAL A 131 -5.13 2.06 -16.68
N GLN A 132 -3.94 1.82 -17.20
CA GLN A 132 -3.72 1.22 -18.50
C GLN A 132 -3.30 -0.23 -18.29
N LEU A 133 -3.94 -1.16 -18.98
CA LEU A 133 -3.60 -2.57 -18.93
C LEU A 133 -3.61 -3.22 -20.32
N ILE A 134 -2.88 -4.33 -20.45
CA ILE A 134 -2.93 -5.21 -21.62
C ILE A 134 -3.66 -6.47 -21.20
N ASN A 135 -4.78 -6.76 -21.88
CA ASN A 135 -5.62 -7.91 -21.56
C ASN A 135 -5.11 -9.23 -22.21
N GLY A 136 -5.78 -10.35 -21.94
CA GLY A 136 -5.45 -11.67 -22.54
C GLY A 136 -5.64 -11.76 -24.06
N LYS A 137 -6.23 -10.74 -24.71
CA LYS A 137 -6.31 -10.63 -26.17
C LYS A 137 -5.15 -9.80 -26.75
N CYS A 138 -4.22 -9.35 -25.89
CA CYS A 138 -3.12 -8.44 -26.23
C CYS A 138 -3.60 -7.04 -26.64
N GLU A 139 -4.78 -6.63 -26.20
CA GLU A 139 -5.33 -5.31 -26.45
C GLU A 139 -4.90 -4.36 -25.31
N ARG A 140 -4.41 -3.18 -25.66
CA ARG A 140 -4.09 -2.11 -24.71
C ARG A 140 -5.36 -1.33 -24.41
N LEU A 141 -5.78 -1.32 -23.18
CA LEU A 141 -7.04 -0.74 -22.70
C LEU A 141 -6.78 0.30 -21.62
N ASN A 142 -7.52 1.40 -21.64
CA ASN A 142 -7.49 2.44 -20.61
C ASN A 142 -8.82 2.46 -19.88
N PHE A 143 -8.76 2.48 -18.56
CA PHE A 143 -9.94 2.56 -17.69
C PHE A 143 -9.76 3.66 -16.66
N GLY A 144 -10.86 4.36 -16.34
CA GLY A 144 -10.81 5.54 -15.47
C GLY A 144 -10.13 6.71 -16.14
N GLY A 145 -9.48 7.57 -15.38
CA GLY A 145 -8.83 8.78 -15.88
C GLY A 145 -7.90 9.39 -14.83
N LYS A 146 -7.55 10.65 -15.05
CA LYS A 146 -6.78 11.47 -14.11
C LYS A 146 -7.69 12.36 -13.25
N VAL A 147 -9.01 12.20 -13.33
CA VAL A 147 -10.00 13.00 -12.62
C VAL A 147 -10.65 12.20 -11.49
N ILE A 148 -10.93 12.87 -10.39
CA ILE A 148 -11.44 12.26 -9.16
C ILE A 148 -12.86 11.68 -9.34
N LYS A 149 -13.62 12.15 -10.36
CA LYS A 149 -15.01 11.75 -10.58
C LYS A 149 -15.16 10.93 -11.86
N ASN A 150 -15.29 9.61 -11.71
CA ASN A 150 -15.76 8.72 -12.77
C ASN A 150 -17.25 8.44 -12.54
N VAL A 151 -18.11 8.80 -13.51
CA VAL A 151 -19.57 8.78 -13.34
C VAL A 151 -20.28 7.78 -14.27
N ALA A 152 -19.57 7.08 -15.14
CA ALA A 152 -20.17 6.15 -16.09
C ALA A 152 -19.36 4.87 -16.24
N GLY A 153 -20.04 3.74 -16.32
CA GLY A 153 -19.47 2.42 -16.55
C GLY A 153 -18.97 1.72 -15.29
N TYR A 154 -18.41 0.52 -15.48
CA TYR A 154 -17.80 -0.25 -14.41
C TYR A 154 -16.45 0.33 -13.99
N ASP A 155 -16.18 0.31 -12.70
CA ASP A 155 -14.90 0.75 -12.16
C ASP A 155 -13.84 -0.36 -12.29
N VAL A 156 -13.33 -0.52 -13.52
CA VAL A 156 -12.31 -1.52 -13.83
C VAL A 156 -10.97 -1.18 -13.19
N SER A 157 -10.69 0.11 -12.93
CA SER A 157 -9.47 0.54 -12.26
C SER A 157 -9.40 -0.01 -10.84
N ARG A 158 -10.47 0.13 -10.06
CA ARG A 158 -10.56 -0.44 -8.71
C ARG A 158 -10.66 -1.96 -8.71
N LEU A 159 -11.21 -2.57 -9.76
CA LEU A 159 -11.25 -4.02 -9.92
C LEU A 159 -9.86 -4.65 -9.98
N GLN A 160 -8.85 -3.91 -10.46
CA GLN A 160 -7.46 -4.39 -10.50
C GLN A 160 -6.82 -4.55 -9.11
N ALA A 161 -7.34 -3.83 -8.11
CA ALA A 161 -6.83 -3.93 -6.75
C ALA A 161 -7.15 -5.31 -6.14
N GLY A 162 -6.09 -6.10 -5.93
CA GLY A 162 -6.20 -7.47 -5.43
C GLY A 162 -6.47 -8.53 -6.51
N ALA A 163 -6.45 -8.16 -7.80
CA ALA A 163 -6.65 -9.10 -8.91
C ALA A 163 -5.43 -9.99 -9.19
N LEU A 164 -4.28 -9.76 -8.55
CA LEU A 164 -3.05 -10.57 -8.67
C LEU A 164 -2.59 -10.78 -10.13
N GLY A 165 -2.87 -9.81 -11.02
CA GLY A 165 -2.52 -9.89 -12.44
C GLY A 165 -3.40 -10.83 -13.27
N THR A 166 -4.45 -11.45 -12.70
CA THR A 166 -5.30 -12.42 -13.40
C THR A 166 -6.21 -11.79 -14.47
N LEU A 167 -6.41 -10.48 -14.41
CA LEU A 167 -7.29 -9.73 -15.34
C LEU A 167 -6.52 -9.04 -16.48
N GLY A 168 -5.20 -9.05 -16.42
CA GLY A 168 -4.33 -8.42 -17.41
C GLY A 168 -3.03 -7.91 -16.80
N VAL A 169 -2.12 -7.46 -17.66
CA VAL A 169 -0.84 -6.87 -17.27
C VAL A 169 -1.02 -5.36 -17.09
N LEU A 170 -0.84 -4.88 -15.88
CA LEU A 170 -0.86 -3.43 -15.60
C LEU A 170 0.34 -2.76 -16.27
N CYS A 171 0.09 -1.70 -17.03
CA CYS A 171 1.12 -0.87 -17.66
C CYS A 171 1.29 0.45 -16.95
N GLU A 172 0.21 1.19 -16.72
CA GLU A 172 0.24 2.48 -16.03
C GLU A 172 -0.85 2.54 -14.96
N VAL A 173 -0.57 3.27 -13.90
CA VAL A 173 -1.50 3.49 -12.79
C VAL A 173 -1.50 4.96 -12.43
N SER A 174 -2.69 5.57 -12.42
CA SER A 174 -2.93 6.91 -11.91
C SER A 174 -3.47 6.84 -10.50
N LEU A 175 -2.81 7.52 -9.56
CA LEU A 175 -3.15 7.55 -8.15
C LEU A 175 -3.48 8.96 -7.69
N LYS A 176 -4.48 9.07 -6.82
CA LYS A 176 -4.65 10.21 -5.94
C LYS A 176 -3.59 10.13 -4.85
N VAL A 177 -2.96 11.27 -4.57
CA VAL A 177 -2.01 11.45 -3.46
C VAL A 177 -2.55 12.48 -2.47
N LEU A 178 -1.96 12.58 -1.28
CA LEU A 178 -2.39 13.53 -0.26
C LEU A 178 -1.22 14.36 0.23
N PRO A 179 -1.45 15.59 0.72
CA PRO A 179 -0.45 16.35 1.46
C PRO A 179 0.06 15.56 2.66
N ARG A 180 1.33 15.72 2.99
CA ARG A 180 1.90 15.16 4.22
C ARG A 180 1.33 15.87 5.44
N ALA A 181 1.13 15.11 6.51
CA ALA A 181 0.75 15.67 7.80
C ALA A 181 1.85 16.59 8.33
N GLU A 182 1.46 17.69 8.97
CA GLU A 182 2.38 18.63 9.62
C GLU A 182 3.06 17.99 10.83
N LYS A 183 2.32 17.18 11.58
CA LYS A 183 2.79 16.52 12.79
C LYS A 183 2.28 15.09 12.87
N THR A 184 3.18 14.20 13.27
CA THR A 184 2.86 12.81 13.60
C THR A 184 3.52 12.46 14.94
N LEU A 185 2.80 11.78 15.81
CA LEU A 185 3.32 11.23 17.05
C LEU A 185 2.53 9.98 17.47
N THR A 186 3.09 9.20 18.38
CA THR A 186 2.49 7.98 18.89
C THR A 186 2.29 8.09 20.40
N LEU A 187 1.07 7.82 20.86
CA LEU A 187 0.73 7.68 22.28
C LEU A 187 0.74 6.20 22.66
N CYS A 188 1.26 5.90 23.85
CA CYS A 188 1.36 4.58 24.40
C CYS A 188 0.58 4.49 25.72
N TYR A 189 -0.06 3.31 25.97
CA TYR A 189 -0.82 3.03 27.18
C TYR A 189 -0.67 1.56 27.57
N ASP A 190 -0.30 1.27 28.81
CA ASP A 190 -0.31 -0.09 29.34
C ASP A 190 -1.75 -0.54 29.61
N MET A 191 -2.18 -1.61 28.93
CA MET A 191 -3.51 -2.20 29.13
C MET A 191 -3.64 -3.58 28.50
N SER A 192 -4.65 -4.33 28.94
CA SER A 192 -4.99 -5.62 28.36
C SER A 192 -5.56 -5.49 26.95
N ALA A 193 -5.50 -6.57 26.15
CA ALA A 193 -6.04 -6.58 24.79
C ALA A 193 -7.55 -6.25 24.72
N PRO A 194 -8.43 -6.78 25.61
CA PRO A 194 -9.85 -6.41 25.62
C PRO A 194 -10.08 -4.92 25.93
N GLU A 195 -9.27 -4.33 26.80
CA GLU A 195 -9.34 -2.89 27.09
C GLU A 195 -8.88 -2.08 25.89
N ALA A 196 -7.78 -2.47 25.24
CA ALA A 196 -7.26 -1.81 24.06
C ALA A 196 -8.30 -1.79 22.92
N VAL A 197 -9.00 -2.89 22.67
CA VAL A 197 -10.07 -2.94 21.65
C VAL A 197 -11.19 -1.95 21.98
N ARG A 198 -11.64 -1.86 23.24
CA ARG A 198 -12.63 -0.86 23.63
C ARG A 198 -12.14 0.56 23.42
N HIS A 199 -10.90 0.86 23.81
CA HIS A 199 -10.28 2.16 23.63
C HIS A 199 -10.11 2.53 22.16
N MET A 200 -9.66 1.59 21.30
CA MET A 200 -9.56 1.80 19.84
C MET A 200 -10.90 2.19 19.25
N ASN A 201 -11.98 1.44 19.56
CA ASN A 201 -13.31 1.72 19.02
C ASN A 201 -13.85 3.08 19.51
N GLN A 202 -13.70 3.38 20.81
CA GLN A 202 -14.15 4.64 21.38
C GLN A 202 -13.46 5.84 20.73
N ARG A 203 -12.15 5.76 20.51
CA ARG A 203 -11.35 6.84 19.94
C ARG A 203 -11.50 6.95 18.44
N ALA A 204 -11.68 5.84 17.72
CA ALA A 204 -11.96 5.85 16.30
C ALA A 204 -13.29 6.55 15.94
N GLY A 205 -14.25 6.58 16.86
CA GLY A 205 -15.51 7.31 16.70
C GLY A 205 -15.42 8.82 16.98
N GLN A 206 -14.26 9.35 17.37
CA GLN A 206 -14.07 10.76 17.66
C GLN A 206 -13.48 11.50 16.46
N PRO A 207 -13.82 12.79 16.22
CA PRO A 207 -13.25 13.60 15.15
C PRO A 207 -11.82 14.08 15.51
N LYS A 208 -10.90 13.16 15.63
CA LYS A 208 -9.51 13.37 16.02
C LYS A 208 -8.56 12.82 14.95
N PRO A 209 -7.32 13.30 14.85
CA PRO A 209 -6.37 12.92 13.80
C PRO A 209 -5.75 11.54 14.04
N LEU A 210 -6.57 10.53 14.39
CA LEU A 210 -6.11 9.15 14.56
C LEU A 210 -5.75 8.56 13.19
N SER A 211 -4.56 7.98 13.07
CA SER A 211 -4.02 7.44 11.81
C SER A 211 -3.44 6.04 11.93
N GLY A 212 -3.37 5.50 13.13
CA GLY A 212 -2.91 4.13 13.39
C GLY A 212 -3.29 3.70 14.79
N ALA A 213 -3.64 2.41 14.96
CA ALA A 213 -3.89 1.81 16.26
C ALA A 213 -3.43 0.36 16.24
N VAL A 214 -2.67 -0.04 17.25
CA VAL A 214 -2.20 -1.41 17.42
C VAL A 214 -2.03 -1.71 18.91
N TRP A 215 -2.44 -2.92 19.31
CA TRP A 215 -2.07 -3.47 20.62
C TRP A 215 -0.95 -4.49 20.39
N LEU A 216 0.13 -4.34 21.14
CA LEU A 216 1.32 -5.20 21.03
C LEU A 216 1.94 -5.34 22.43
N ASN A 217 2.21 -6.58 22.86
CA ASN A 217 2.95 -6.88 24.10
C ASN A 217 2.44 -6.15 25.35
N GLY A 218 1.12 -6.07 25.55
CA GLY A 218 0.54 -5.42 26.72
C GLY A 218 0.30 -3.93 26.57
N GLN A 219 0.66 -3.34 25.45
CA GLN A 219 0.55 -1.90 25.20
C GLN A 219 -0.34 -1.56 24.01
N LEU A 220 -1.17 -0.55 24.18
CA LEU A 220 -1.92 0.09 23.10
C LEU A 220 -1.11 1.27 22.56
N HIS A 221 -0.82 1.25 21.26
CA HIS A 221 -0.19 2.35 20.55
C HIS A 221 -1.19 3.01 19.62
N LEU A 222 -1.32 4.33 19.74
CA LEU A 222 -2.20 5.15 18.92
C LEU A 222 -1.38 6.21 18.20
N ARG A 223 -1.38 6.18 16.86
CA ARG A 223 -0.71 7.20 16.05
C ARG A 223 -1.67 8.32 15.71
N LEU A 224 -1.28 9.54 16.04
CA LEU A 224 -1.94 10.78 15.62
C LEU A 224 -1.15 11.39 14.48
N SER A 225 -1.84 11.82 13.40
CA SER A 225 -1.18 12.43 12.24
C SER A 225 -2.12 13.42 11.56
N GLY A 226 -1.69 14.68 11.43
CA GLY A 226 -2.51 15.75 10.87
C GLY A 226 -1.94 17.14 11.10
N ALA A 227 -2.80 18.16 11.15
CA ALA A 227 -2.42 19.52 11.53
C ALA A 227 -1.83 19.54 12.95
N ALA A 228 -0.76 20.29 13.16
CA ALA A 228 -0.03 20.32 14.44
C ALA A 228 -0.94 20.65 15.62
N SER A 229 -1.80 21.67 15.48
CA SER A 229 -2.74 22.08 16.51
C SER A 229 -3.76 21.00 16.88
N ALA A 230 -4.24 20.22 15.91
CA ALA A 230 -5.17 19.12 16.13
C ALA A 230 -4.49 17.96 16.87
N VAL A 231 -3.25 17.65 16.51
CA VAL A 231 -2.45 16.62 17.17
C VAL A 231 -2.19 17.04 18.62
N ASP A 232 -1.69 18.26 18.86
CA ASP A 232 -1.36 18.76 20.22
C ASP A 232 -2.58 18.79 21.14
N SER A 233 -3.70 19.30 20.65
CA SER A 233 -4.95 19.30 21.43
C SER A 233 -5.44 17.91 21.79
N THR A 234 -5.23 16.93 20.89
CA THR A 234 -5.60 15.54 21.13
C THR A 234 -4.70 14.89 22.18
N VAL A 235 -3.39 15.15 22.15
CA VAL A 235 -2.44 14.70 23.18
C VAL A 235 -2.86 15.19 24.56
N VAL A 236 -3.17 16.47 24.70
CA VAL A 236 -3.64 17.03 25.96
C VAL A 236 -4.93 16.36 26.45
N GLN A 237 -5.86 16.11 25.54
CA GLN A 237 -7.16 15.53 25.88
C GLN A 237 -7.08 14.03 26.20
N TRP A 238 -6.28 13.26 25.46
CA TRP A 238 -6.22 11.83 25.60
C TRP A 238 -5.20 11.36 26.64
N GLY A 239 -4.18 12.19 26.93
CA GLY A 239 -3.05 11.80 27.77
C GLY A 239 -2.27 10.64 27.16
N GLY A 240 -1.60 9.87 28.03
CA GLY A 240 -0.72 8.78 27.60
C GLY A 240 0.73 9.22 27.49
N GLU A 241 1.62 8.27 27.34
CA GLU A 241 3.05 8.51 27.14
C GLU A 241 3.35 8.69 25.65
N ILE A 242 4.23 9.64 25.32
CA ILE A 242 4.70 9.79 23.95
C ILE A 242 5.79 8.77 23.69
N LEU A 243 5.60 7.91 22.71
CA LEU A 243 6.58 6.93 22.26
C LEU A 243 7.56 7.58 21.28
N GLU A 244 8.77 7.87 21.73
CA GLU A 244 9.83 8.50 20.90
C GLU A 244 10.19 7.64 19.66
N SER A 245 10.16 6.31 19.80
CA SER A 245 10.41 5.37 18.71
C SER A 245 9.17 5.00 17.89
N GLY A 246 8.11 5.81 17.97
CA GLY A 246 6.84 5.52 17.32
C GLY A 246 6.97 5.29 15.81
N ASP A 247 7.77 6.09 15.13
CA ASP A 247 7.97 5.94 13.68
C ASP A 247 8.59 4.58 13.32
N ILE A 248 9.52 4.09 14.13
CA ILE A 248 10.15 2.77 13.96
C ILE A 248 9.09 1.66 14.12
N LEU A 249 8.21 1.76 15.11
CA LEU A 249 7.12 0.79 15.32
C LEU A 249 6.22 0.69 14.09
N TRP A 250 5.77 1.82 13.55
CA TRP A 250 4.86 1.85 12.40
C TRP A 250 5.56 1.39 11.12
N GLU A 251 6.84 1.69 10.97
CA GLU A 251 7.65 1.16 9.87
C GLU A 251 7.78 -0.36 9.96
N GLN A 252 8.12 -0.92 11.12
CA GLN A 252 8.22 -2.36 11.33
C GLN A 252 6.88 -3.08 11.09
N LEU A 253 5.76 -2.47 11.47
CA LEU A 253 4.43 -2.99 11.18
C LEU A 253 4.15 -2.97 9.66
N ARG A 254 4.47 -1.87 8.98
CA ARG A 254 4.30 -1.72 7.54
C ARG A 254 5.12 -2.73 6.76
N GLU A 255 6.40 -2.89 7.13
CA GLU A 255 7.35 -3.79 6.46
C GLU A 255 7.24 -5.25 6.91
N MET A 256 6.39 -5.55 7.90
CA MET A 256 6.25 -6.91 8.48
C MET A 256 7.58 -7.43 9.04
N THR A 257 8.33 -6.59 9.76
CA THR A 257 9.64 -6.92 10.33
C THR A 257 9.64 -7.04 11.85
N LEU A 258 8.49 -6.88 12.51
CA LEU A 258 8.39 -7.18 13.94
C LEU A 258 8.74 -8.65 14.21
N PRO A 259 9.32 -8.98 15.38
CA PRO A 259 9.80 -10.33 15.68
C PRO A 259 8.78 -11.44 15.41
N PHE A 260 7.51 -11.22 15.73
CA PHE A 260 6.48 -12.24 15.52
C PHE A 260 6.19 -12.56 14.04
N PHE A 261 6.56 -11.70 13.09
CA PHE A 261 6.44 -12.01 11.66
C PHE A 261 7.54 -12.96 11.17
N ASN A 262 8.63 -13.08 11.93
CA ASN A 262 9.80 -13.89 11.57
C ASN A 262 9.80 -15.27 12.23
N ASP A 263 8.79 -15.58 13.07
CA ASP A 263 8.64 -16.89 13.66
C ASP A 263 8.43 -17.95 12.58
N ALA A 264 9.05 -19.13 12.76
CA ALA A 264 9.06 -20.21 11.75
C ALA A 264 7.70 -20.88 11.49
N GLY A 265 6.63 -20.39 12.09
CA GLY A 265 5.27 -20.90 11.95
C GLY A 265 4.50 -20.28 10.79
N ALA A 266 3.34 -20.86 10.48
CA ALA A 266 2.40 -20.28 9.52
C ALA A 266 1.78 -19.00 10.12
N LEU A 267 1.88 -17.90 9.37
CA LEU A 267 1.25 -16.64 9.75
C LEU A 267 -0.22 -16.63 9.33
N TRP A 268 -1.13 -16.47 10.28
CA TRP A 268 -2.56 -16.35 10.04
C TRP A 268 -3.04 -14.94 10.34
N ARG A 269 -3.85 -14.40 9.45
CA ARG A 269 -4.53 -13.12 9.64
C ARG A 269 -6.03 -13.35 9.73
N PHE A 270 -6.62 -12.95 10.86
CA PHE A 270 -8.07 -12.95 11.06
C PHE A 270 -8.63 -11.54 10.90
N SER A 271 -9.66 -11.39 10.08
CA SER A 271 -10.41 -10.15 9.93
C SER A 271 -11.74 -10.33 10.62
N VAL A 272 -11.94 -9.66 11.75
CA VAL A 272 -13.12 -9.78 12.58
C VAL A 272 -13.81 -8.43 12.75
N GLN A 273 -15.03 -8.42 13.29
CA GLN A 273 -15.70 -7.17 13.66
C GLN A 273 -14.89 -6.44 14.72
N SER A 274 -14.88 -5.09 14.66
CA SER A 274 -14.12 -4.28 15.62
C SER A 274 -14.58 -4.45 17.06
N SER A 275 -15.81 -4.94 17.30
CA SER A 275 -16.39 -5.26 18.61
C SER A 275 -16.26 -6.73 19.03
N ALA A 276 -15.60 -7.57 18.24
CA ALA A 276 -15.41 -8.97 18.58
C ALA A 276 -14.58 -9.13 19.86
N GLU A 277 -14.96 -10.10 20.71
CA GLU A 277 -14.12 -10.48 21.84
C GLU A 277 -12.77 -10.98 21.34
N VAL A 278 -11.70 -10.41 21.90
CA VAL A 278 -10.34 -10.91 21.66
C VAL A 278 -10.15 -12.18 22.48
N ARG A 279 -10.22 -13.33 21.82
CA ARG A 279 -9.84 -14.62 22.42
C ARG A 279 -8.43 -14.94 21.94
N LEU A 280 -7.46 -14.82 22.84
CA LEU A 280 -6.05 -15.15 22.55
C LEU A 280 -5.74 -16.66 22.71
N ASP A 281 -6.74 -17.47 23.09
CA ASP A 281 -6.62 -18.91 23.23
C ASP A 281 -6.73 -19.60 21.85
N PHE A 282 -5.77 -19.40 21.01
CA PHE A 282 -5.53 -20.31 19.88
C PHE A 282 -4.87 -21.55 20.50
N GLY A 283 -5.71 -22.54 20.86
CA GLY A 283 -5.29 -23.72 21.59
C GLY A 283 -4.01 -24.31 21.02
N THR A 284 -3.06 -24.50 21.89
CA THR A 284 -1.93 -25.41 21.64
C THR A 284 -2.50 -26.81 21.45
N THR A 285 -2.67 -27.24 20.22
CA THR A 285 -2.81 -28.67 19.89
C THR A 285 -1.51 -29.16 19.29
#